data_679827687b4d0f5400728ff32ec74dc5
#
_entry.id   679827687b4d0f5400728ff32ec74dc5
#
_cell.length_a   1.000
_cell.length_b   1.000
_cell.length_c   1.000
_cell.angle_alpha   90.00
_cell.angle_beta   90.00
_cell.angle_gamma   90.00
#
_symmetry.space_group_name_H-M   'P 1'
#
loop_
_entity.id
_entity.type
_entity.pdbx_description
1 polymer ?
#
loop_
_entity_poly.entity_id
_entity_poly.type
_entity_poly.pdbx_seq_one_letter_code
_entity_poly.pdbx_strand_id
1 'polypeptide(L)'
;MARKRRKAEAPSGQPPAARPRRRWIYALAGVVALWLLLEIYGPALRGPFLFDDLYLPFTNPGLQNAPLRYWLGYIRPVLMLSYWLNYRLAEMDPYPYHLFSVLAHFLAGIFVFLIARKILERAEIPPPRQKILAGFVALMFLWHPLQTESVAYIAGRSEVLSGLFYLAAVALFLARRSPTVTWPVALGVLVLYGAAILSKEHAASLVAILLLTDWFWNAGWQGIRRNWRLYVPILAGALAAARFVWRVLATSDSAGFGIREFTWWQYFLTQCRALWLYLRLFLLPYGQNLDYDFPISRTPLEHGALWGLLGLVTLLALALVARKRYPLACYGFLCALATLAPTSSFVPILDPVAERRMYLAVPWLALAVVEPLARWRTSVPRLAALLSVWLAVMGALTWKRNHVWSDAIALWQDTVAKSPRKQRPRFQLAYAHYHEGRCTEALPHFEHAARLGRADYRLLVDWGLAADCAGRFEEALEKLRAAAALENTAHVHALMGMVYGKQNRREEALRELEIAARLDPRFSMTYVYRGNIHLASGNPQAARAEYLRALELDPRNTAAREGLRQAEAALRPAP
;
A
#
# COMPACT_ATOMS: atom_id res chain seq x y z
N MET A 1 17.67 -40.29 83.73
CA MET A 1 16.67 -40.73 82.75
C MET A 1 16.19 -39.50 81.94
N ALA A 2 16.70 -39.27 80.72
CA ALA A 2 16.37 -38.13 79.88
C ALA A 2 15.64 -38.62 78.61
N ARG A 3 14.38 -38.27 78.47
CA ARG A 3 13.52 -38.61 77.36
C ARG A 3 13.78 -37.64 76.18
N LYS A 4 14.46 -38.10 75.10
CA LYS A 4 14.57 -37.39 73.82
C LYS A 4 13.23 -37.31 73.18
N ARG A 5 12.68 -36.06 72.98
CA ARG A 5 11.55 -35.80 72.12
C ARG A 5 12.03 -35.82 70.66
N ARG A 6 11.53 -36.73 69.81
CA ARG A 6 11.67 -36.71 68.39
C ARG A 6 10.81 -35.55 67.83
N LYS A 7 11.44 -34.60 67.11
CA LYS A 7 10.73 -33.64 66.22
C LYS A 7 10.20 -34.44 65.08
N ALA A 8 8.86 -34.37 64.85
CA ALA A 8 8.26 -34.83 63.66
C ALA A 8 8.62 -33.89 62.50
N GLU A 9 9.23 -34.42 61.43
CA GLU A 9 9.46 -33.70 60.17
C GLU A 9 8.11 -33.46 59.49
N ALA A 10 7.81 -32.20 59.13
CA ALA A 10 6.65 -31.83 58.33
C ALA A 10 6.83 -32.38 56.90
N PRO A 11 5.77 -32.86 56.25
CA PRO A 11 5.85 -33.39 54.89
C PRO A 11 6.25 -32.27 53.92
N SER A 12 7.31 -32.54 53.15
CA SER A 12 7.80 -31.68 52.05
C SER A 12 6.65 -31.39 51.09
N GLY A 13 6.21 -30.11 51.07
CA GLY A 13 5.20 -29.64 50.14
C GLY A 13 5.64 -29.86 48.69
N GLN A 14 4.97 -30.70 47.99
CA GLN A 14 5.09 -30.79 46.52
C GLN A 14 4.81 -29.41 45.92
N PRO A 15 5.64 -28.94 44.98
CA PRO A 15 5.34 -27.69 44.29
C PRO A 15 3.95 -27.81 43.59
N PRO A 16 3.13 -26.75 43.65
CA PRO A 16 1.78 -26.81 43.09
C PRO A 16 1.86 -27.19 41.62
N ALA A 17 1.13 -28.25 41.23
CA ALA A 17 1.07 -28.76 39.88
C ALA A 17 0.79 -27.60 38.93
N ALA A 18 1.64 -27.41 37.90
CA ALA A 18 1.52 -26.34 36.92
C ALA A 18 0.14 -26.49 36.25
N ARG A 19 -0.76 -25.53 36.48
CA ARG A 19 -2.09 -25.51 35.84
C ARG A 19 -1.90 -25.65 34.33
N PRO A 20 -2.65 -26.55 33.66
CA PRO A 20 -2.52 -26.76 32.21
C PRO A 20 -2.68 -25.40 31.51
N ARG A 21 -1.66 -25.01 30.73
CA ARG A 21 -1.70 -23.78 29.95
C ARG A 21 -2.92 -23.87 29.05
N ARG A 22 -3.94 -23.03 29.26
CA ARG A 22 -5.17 -22.96 28.42
C ARG A 22 -4.84 -22.39 27.03
N ARG A 23 -4.02 -23.12 26.24
CA ARG A 23 -3.58 -22.73 24.89
C ARG A 23 -4.75 -22.54 23.93
N TRP A 24 -5.81 -23.31 24.13
CA TRP A 24 -7.02 -23.23 23.32
C TRP A 24 -7.73 -21.86 23.39
N ILE A 25 -7.61 -21.11 24.52
CA ILE A 25 -8.20 -19.78 24.66
C ILE A 25 -7.54 -18.80 23.68
N TYR A 26 -6.20 -18.87 23.51
CA TYR A 26 -5.49 -18.03 22.55
C TYR A 26 -5.82 -18.42 21.11
N ALA A 27 -5.97 -19.72 20.84
CA ALA A 27 -6.41 -20.20 19.53
C ALA A 27 -7.82 -19.70 19.20
N LEU A 28 -8.77 -19.84 20.13
CA LEU A 28 -10.13 -19.32 19.97
C LEU A 28 -10.15 -17.79 19.79
N ALA A 29 -9.40 -17.06 20.60
CA ALA A 29 -9.28 -15.59 20.44
C ALA A 29 -8.71 -15.22 19.08
N GLY A 30 -7.73 -15.98 18.56
CA GLY A 30 -7.18 -15.79 17.22
C GLY A 30 -8.21 -16.04 16.12
N VAL A 31 -9.00 -17.12 16.23
CA VAL A 31 -10.08 -17.42 15.27
C VAL A 31 -11.15 -16.33 15.28
N VAL A 32 -11.58 -15.87 16.46
CA VAL A 32 -12.55 -14.78 16.58
C VAL A 32 -12.00 -13.48 16.01
N ALA A 33 -10.73 -13.17 16.28
CA ALA A 33 -10.08 -11.96 15.74
C ALA A 33 -9.97 -12.02 14.21
N LEU A 34 -9.65 -13.18 13.63
CA LEU A 34 -9.62 -13.38 12.18
C LEU A 34 -11.02 -13.24 11.56
N TRP A 35 -12.02 -13.86 12.16
CA TRP A 35 -13.39 -13.75 11.69
C TRP A 35 -13.86 -12.28 11.70
N LEU A 36 -13.68 -11.57 12.82
CA LEU A 36 -14.03 -10.14 12.90
C LEU A 36 -13.23 -9.30 11.88
N LEU A 37 -11.95 -9.62 11.64
CA LEU A 37 -11.15 -8.92 10.64
C LEU A 37 -11.71 -9.13 9.23
N LEU A 38 -12.12 -10.35 8.88
CA LEU A 38 -12.75 -10.66 7.60
C LEU A 38 -14.09 -9.92 7.43
N GLU A 39 -14.89 -9.79 8.49
CA GLU A 39 -16.12 -8.98 8.47
C GLU A 39 -15.82 -7.49 8.28
N ILE A 40 -14.83 -6.95 9.01
CA ILE A 40 -14.43 -5.53 8.93
C ILE A 40 -13.91 -5.18 7.52
N TYR A 41 -13.15 -6.06 6.88
CA TYR A 41 -12.64 -5.86 5.53
C TYR A 41 -13.55 -6.45 4.43
N GLY A 42 -14.62 -7.13 4.81
CA GLY A 42 -15.58 -7.76 3.88
C GLY A 42 -16.03 -6.89 2.72
N PRO A 43 -16.40 -5.61 2.93
CA PRO A 43 -16.79 -4.72 1.82
C PRO A 43 -15.69 -4.55 0.76
N ALA A 44 -14.43 -4.44 1.16
CA ALA A 44 -13.31 -4.23 0.23
C ALA A 44 -12.84 -5.53 -0.46
N LEU A 45 -13.14 -6.72 0.09
CA LEU A 45 -12.67 -8.00 -0.47
C LEU A 45 -13.13 -8.26 -1.90
N ARG A 46 -14.26 -7.69 -2.31
CA ARG A 46 -14.82 -7.81 -3.67
C ARG A 46 -14.64 -6.56 -4.51
N GLY A 47 -13.85 -5.60 -4.01
CA GLY A 47 -13.53 -4.38 -4.73
C GLY A 47 -12.75 -4.67 -6.01
N PRO A 48 -12.86 -3.81 -7.05
CA PRO A 48 -12.12 -3.95 -8.29
C PRO A 48 -10.63 -3.61 -8.10
N PHE A 49 -9.82 -3.86 -9.13
CA PHE A 49 -8.49 -3.28 -9.22
C PHE A 49 -8.60 -1.76 -9.39
N LEU A 50 -7.87 -1.00 -8.57
CA LEU A 50 -8.01 0.45 -8.47
C LEU A 50 -6.67 1.14 -8.71
N PHE A 51 -6.69 2.27 -9.38
CA PHE A 51 -5.58 3.22 -9.50
C PHE A 51 -4.25 2.55 -9.92
N ASP A 52 -3.22 2.47 -9.02
CA ASP A 52 -1.93 1.85 -9.33
C ASP A 52 -2.04 0.33 -9.56
N ASP A 53 -3.13 -0.31 -9.13
CA ASP A 53 -3.35 -1.74 -9.39
C ASP A 53 -3.39 -2.03 -10.89
N LEU A 54 -3.89 -1.07 -11.68
CA LEU A 54 -3.99 -1.17 -13.15
C LEU A 54 -2.62 -1.15 -13.87
N TYR A 55 -1.54 -0.84 -13.14
CA TYR A 55 -0.16 -0.84 -13.67
C TYR A 55 0.70 -1.97 -13.12
N LEU A 56 0.12 -2.87 -12.33
CA LEU A 56 0.83 -4.02 -11.79
C LEU A 56 1.13 -5.05 -12.91
N PRO A 57 2.20 -5.86 -12.79
CA PRO A 57 2.62 -6.76 -13.87
C PRO A 57 1.54 -7.74 -14.36
N PHE A 58 0.61 -8.15 -13.50
CA PHE A 58 -0.45 -9.07 -13.88
C PHE A 58 -1.53 -8.41 -14.76
N THR A 59 -1.61 -7.09 -14.83
CA THR A 59 -2.52 -6.40 -15.76
C THR A 59 -1.92 -6.24 -17.15
N ASN A 60 -0.60 -6.46 -17.31
CA ASN A 60 0.08 -6.39 -18.59
C ASN A 60 0.03 -7.74 -19.31
N PRO A 61 -0.69 -7.87 -20.45
CA PRO A 61 -0.81 -9.14 -21.18
C PRO A 61 0.54 -9.74 -21.60
N GLY A 62 1.56 -8.92 -21.84
CA GLY A 62 2.91 -9.36 -22.18
C GLY A 62 3.63 -10.05 -21.00
N LEU A 63 3.29 -9.69 -19.76
CA LEU A 63 3.91 -10.22 -18.54
C LEU A 63 3.13 -11.35 -17.90
N GLN A 64 1.82 -11.46 -18.18
CA GLN A 64 0.96 -12.50 -17.59
C GLN A 64 1.51 -13.92 -17.77
N ASN A 65 2.05 -14.22 -18.96
CA ASN A 65 2.64 -15.53 -19.28
C ASN A 65 4.18 -15.56 -19.18
N ALA A 66 4.79 -14.48 -18.73
CA ALA A 66 6.23 -14.44 -18.54
C ALA A 66 6.67 -15.43 -17.44
N PRO A 67 7.80 -16.12 -17.61
CA PRO A 67 8.33 -16.98 -16.57
C PRO A 67 8.71 -16.19 -15.32
N LEU A 68 8.67 -16.84 -14.15
CA LEU A 68 8.90 -16.22 -12.83
C LEU A 68 10.16 -15.33 -12.77
N ARG A 69 11.24 -15.71 -13.50
CA ARG A 69 12.48 -14.91 -13.53
C ARG A 69 12.29 -13.45 -13.96
N TYR A 70 11.31 -13.17 -14.85
CA TYR A 70 11.02 -11.79 -15.26
C TYR A 70 10.34 -11.00 -14.15
N TRP A 71 9.43 -11.65 -13.39
CA TRP A 71 8.80 -11.02 -12.23
C TRP A 71 9.79 -10.72 -11.11
N LEU A 72 10.73 -11.65 -10.88
CA LEU A 72 11.80 -11.47 -9.88
C LEU A 72 12.87 -10.43 -10.28
N GLY A 73 12.92 -10.02 -11.54
CA GLY A 73 13.80 -8.96 -12.05
C GLY A 73 13.39 -7.53 -11.64
N TYR A 74 12.20 -7.35 -11.06
CA TYR A 74 11.76 -6.06 -10.55
C TYR A 74 12.47 -5.69 -9.24
N ILE A 75 12.44 -4.39 -8.89
CA ILE A 75 13.08 -3.84 -7.67
C ILE A 75 12.56 -4.52 -6.38
N ARG A 76 11.31 -5.03 -6.36
CA ARG A 76 10.65 -5.66 -5.20
C ARG A 76 10.33 -7.14 -5.48
N PRO A 77 11.32 -8.02 -5.60
CA PRO A 77 11.10 -9.40 -6.04
C PRO A 77 10.20 -10.22 -5.12
N VAL A 78 10.21 -10.00 -3.80
CA VAL A 78 9.34 -10.71 -2.86
C VAL A 78 7.87 -10.29 -3.03
N LEU A 79 7.63 -9.00 -3.26
CA LEU A 79 6.31 -8.49 -3.61
C LEU A 79 5.84 -9.08 -4.95
N MET A 80 6.70 -9.06 -5.97
CA MET A 80 6.37 -9.59 -7.30
C MET A 80 6.09 -11.10 -7.26
N LEU A 81 6.82 -11.86 -6.44
CA LEU A 81 6.51 -13.27 -6.20
C LEU A 81 5.08 -13.46 -5.66
N SER A 82 4.63 -12.60 -4.74
CA SER A 82 3.29 -12.67 -4.18
C SER A 82 2.19 -12.39 -5.23
N TYR A 83 2.43 -11.45 -6.15
CA TYR A 83 1.51 -11.18 -7.26
C TYR A 83 1.53 -12.30 -8.30
N TRP A 84 2.70 -12.85 -8.63
CA TRP A 84 2.82 -13.98 -9.54
C TRP A 84 2.05 -15.20 -9.03
N LEU A 85 2.17 -15.52 -7.74
CA LEU A 85 1.41 -16.61 -7.11
C LEU A 85 -0.11 -16.36 -7.18
N ASN A 86 -0.56 -15.15 -6.84
CA ASN A 86 -1.98 -14.80 -6.95
C ASN A 86 -2.47 -14.93 -8.41
N TYR A 87 -1.73 -14.38 -9.37
CA TYR A 87 -2.11 -14.46 -10.78
C TYR A 87 -2.21 -15.91 -11.28
N ARG A 88 -1.27 -16.78 -10.86
CA ARG A 88 -1.32 -18.21 -11.21
C ARG A 88 -2.50 -18.96 -10.61
N LEU A 89 -3.01 -18.50 -9.49
CA LEU A 89 -4.14 -19.15 -8.78
C LEU A 89 -5.51 -18.57 -9.17
N ALA A 90 -5.57 -17.31 -9.53
CA ALA A 90 -6.82 -16.57 -9.64
C ALA A 90 -6.92 -15.64 -10.87
N GLU A 91 -5.89 -15.62 -11.72
CA GLU A 91 -5.83 -14.74 -12.90
C GLU A 91 -6.19 -13.28 -12.54
N MET A 92 -7.29 -12.76 -13.09
CA MET A 92 -7.76 -11.38 -12.89
C MET A 92 -8.94 -11.28 -11.90
N ASP A 93 -9.22 -12.33 -11.10
CA ASP A 93 -10.19 -12.20 -10.00
C ASP A 93 -9.54 -11.41 -8.84
N PRO A 94 -10.06 -10.21 -8.47
CA PRO A 94 -9.46 -9.39 -7.41
C PRO A 94 -9.62 -9.98 -6.00
N TYR A 95 -10.64 -10.81 -5.75
CA TYR A 95 -10.94 -11.33 -4.42
C TYR A 95 -9.76 -12.04 -3.73
N PRO A 96 -9.05 -13.00 -4.36
CA PRO A 96 -7.89 -13.66 -3.74
C PRO A 96 -6.72 -12.71 -3.48
N TYR A 97 -6.59 -11.62 -4.24
CA TYR A 97 -5.56 -10.61 -4.00
C TYR A 97 -5.85 -9.84 -2.71
N HIS A 98 -7.09 -9.40 -2.49
CA HIS A 98 -7.51 -8.75 -1.25
C HIS A 98 -7.41 -9.69 -0.06
N LEU A 99 -7.89 -10.93 -0.21
CA LEU A 99 -7.83 -11.95 0.85
C LEU A 99 -6.40 -12.22 1.31
N PHE A 100 -5.45 -12.32 0.37
CA PHE A 100 -4.03 -12.47 0.69
C PHE A 100 -3.53 -11.32 1.58
N SER A 101 -3.87 -10.06 1.24
CA SER A 101 -3.46 -8.89 2.00
C SER A 101 -4.07 -8.89 3.41
N VAL A 102 -5.35 -9.26 3.56
CA VAL A 102 -6.02 -9.36 4.87
C VAL A 102 -5.41 -10.47 5.72
N LEU A 103 -5.10 -11.63 5.15
CA LEU A 103 -4.45 -12.74 5.89
C LEU A 103 -3.02 -12.39 6.31
N ALA A 104 -2.26 -11.73 5.44
CA ALA A 104 -0.91 -11.24 5.76
C ALA A 104 -0.95 -10.18 6.87
N HIS A 105 -1.96 -9.28 6.84
CA HIS A 105 -2.20 -8.29 7.90
C HIS A 105 -2.55 -8.96 9.22
N PHE A 106 -3.40 -9.99 9.21
CA PHE A 106 -3.70 -10.78 10.41
C PHE A 106 -2.46 -11.43 11.02
N LEU A 107 -1.61 -12.05 10.20
CA LEU A 107 -0.33 -12.63 10.65
C LEU A 107 0.60 -11.56 11.25
N ALA A 108 0.67 -10.38 10.63
CA ALA A 108 1.40 -9.24 11.18
C ALA A 108 0.84 -8.82 12.56
N GLY A 109 -0.48 -8.83 12.74
CA GLY A 109 -1.14 -8.58 14.03
C GLY A 109 -0.76 -9.58 15.12
N ILE A 110 -0.55 -10.85 14.78
CA ILE A 110 -0.02 -11.86 15.71
C ILE A 110 1.39 -11.45 16.19
N PHE A 111 2.27 -11.02 15.28
CA PHE A 111 3.60 -10.54 15.65
C PHE A 111 3.53 -9.27 16.52
N VAL A 112 2.62 -8.34 16.22
CA VAL A 112 2.37 -7.16 17.07
C VAL A 112 1.96 -7.58 18.49
N PHE A 113 1.05 -8.57 18.64
CA PHE A 113 0.70 -9.11 19.96
C PHE A 113 1.91 -9.67 20.70
N LEU A 114 2.76 -10.46 20.02
CA LEU A 114 3.94 -11.06 20.62
C LEU A 114 4.97 -9.99 21.04
N ILE A 115 5.19 -8.98 20.21
CA ILE A 115 6.06 -7.83 20.49
C ILE A 115 5.53 -7.06 21.70
N ALA A 116 4.28 -6.62 21.65
CA ALA A 116 3.66 -5.86 22.75
C ALA A 116 3.72 -6.61 24.07
N ARG A 117 3.38 -7.92 24.06
CA ARG A 117 3.48 -8.75 25.25
C ARG A 117 4.89 -8.79 25.84
N LYS A 118 5.91 -8.92 24.97
CA LYS A 118 7.32 -8.97 25.43
C LYS A 118 7.82 -7.62 25.95
N ILE A 119 7.42 -6.52 25.32
CA ILE A 119 7.77 -5.18 25.78
C ILE A 119 7.10 -4.87 27.13
N LEU A 120 5.80 -5.20 27.27
CA LEU A 120 5.06 -5.02 28.53
C LEU A 120 5.60 -5.91 29.67
N GLU A 121 6.11 -7.13 29.35
CA GLU A 121 6.81 -7.99 30.30
C GLU A 121 8.08 -7.30 30.81
N ARG A 122 8.89 -6.69 29.92
CA ARG A 122 10.12 -5.96 30.29
C ARG A 122 9.84 -4.63 31.00
N ALA A 123 8.69 -4.04 30.78
CA ALA A 123 8.19 -2.87 31.51
C ALA A 123 7.53 -3.25 32.86
N GLU A 124 7.63 -4.51 33.28
CA GLU A 124 7.15 -5.03 34.58
C GLU A 124 5.62 -4.84 34.80
N ILE A 125 4.85 -4.80 33.72
CA ILE A 125 3.39 -4.71 33.82
C ILE A 125 2.83 -6.05 34.36
N PRO A 126 1.92 -6.04 35.37
CA PRO A 126 1.35 -7.26 35.94
C PRO A 126 0.67 -8.16 34.92
N PRO A 127 0.83 -9.51 34.97
CA PRO A 127 0.39 -10.46 33.94
C PRO A 127 -1.07 -10.35 33.47
N PRO A 128 -2.10 -10.12 34.33
CA PRO A 128 -3.47 -9.96 33.89
C PRO A 128 -3.66 -8.73 33.00
N ARG A 129 -3.08 -7.59 33.40
CA ARG A 129 -3.14 -6.32 32.69
C ARG A 129 -2.30 -6.36 31.41
N GLN A 130 -1.11 -6.98 31.46
CA GLN A 130 -0.22 -7.20 30.33
C GLN A 130 -0.92 -7.86 29.14
N LYS A 131 -1.72 -8.93 29.39
CA LYS A 131 -2.41 -9.66 28.31
C LYS A 131 -3.47 -8.81 27.62
N ILE A 132 -4.24 -8.04 28.39
CA ILE A 132 -5.29 -7.15 27.86
C ILE A 132 -4.66 -6.03 27.04
N LEU A 133 -3.62 -5.39 27.55
CA LEU A 133 -2.95 -4.30 26.86
C LEU A 133 -2.22 -4.78 25.59
N ALA A 134 -1.59 -5.97 25.61
CA ALA A 134 -1.00 -6.55 24.41
C ALA A 134 -2.06 -6.89 23.34
N GLY A 135 -3.22 -7.43 23.78
CA GLY A 135 -4.37 -7.66 22.90
C GLY A 135 -4.90 -6.35 22.30
N PHE A 136 -5.01 -5.30 23.12
CA PHE A 136 -5.42 -3.98 22.65
C PHE A 136 -4.49 -3.42 21.57
N VAL A 137 -3.15 -3.46 21.78
CA VAL A 137 -2.18 -2.99 20.77
C VAL A 137 -2.33 -3.75 19.46
N ALA A 138 -2.49 -5.08 19.51
CA ALA A 138 -2.66 -5.91 18.34
C ALA A 138 -3.98 -5.62 17.59
N LEU A 139 -5.09 -5.51 18.32
CA LEU A 139 -6.40 -5.22 17.73
C LEU A 139 -6.49 -3.76 17.22
N MET A 140 -5.84 -2.81 17.90
CA MET A 140 -5.65 -1.45 17.37
C MET A 140 -4.91 -1.48 16.03
N PHE A 141 -3.85 -2.26 15.91
CA PHE A 141 -3.16 -2.43 14.64
C PHE A 141 -4.07 -3.04 13.56
N LEU A 142 -4.85 -4.06 13.90
CA LEU A 142 -5.72 -4.76 12.94
C LEU A 142 -6.95 -3.96 12.51
N TRP A 143 -7.53 -3.19 13.43
CA TRP A 143 -8.85 -2.55 13.23
C TRP A 143 -8.80 -1.04 13.13
N HIS A 144 -7.61 -0.45 13.06
CA HIS A 144 -7.49 1.00 12.94
C HIS A 144 -7.79 1.45 11.50
N PRO A 145 -8.63 2.48 11.27
CA PRO A 145 -8.99 2.95 9.92
C PRO A 145 -7.80 3.34 9.03
N LEU A 146 -6.69 3.78 9.60
CA LEU A 146 -5.45 4.09 8.85
C LEU A 146 -4.84 2.89 8.12
N GLN A 147 -5.24 1.66 8.46
CA GLN A 147 -4.73 0.47 7.79
C GLN A 147 -5.44 0.16 6.47
N THR A 148 -6.59 0.80 6.22
CA THR A 148 -7.43 0.49 5.04
C THR A 148 -6.68 0.72 3.73
N GLU A 149 -5.94 1.82 3.57
CA GLU A 149 -5.15 2.08 2.36
C GLU A 149 -4.07 1.00 2.13
N SER A 150 -3.46 0.47 3.19
CA SER A 150 -2.44 -0.58 3.04
C SER A 150 -3.03 -1.95 2.75
N VAL A 151 -4.22 -2.27 3.30
CA VAL A 151 -4.78 -3.63 3.30
C VAL A 151 -5.83 -3.82 2.22
N ALA A 152 -6.73 -2.85 2.02
CA ALA A 152 -7.78 -2.90 1.01
C ALA A 152 -7.27 -2.58 -0.40
N TYR A 153 -6.25 -1.74 -0.55
CA TYR A 153 -5.63 -1.40 -1.82
C TYR A 153 -4.58 -2.45 -2.20
N ILE A 154 -4.70 -3.08 -3.38
CA ILE A 154 -3.82 -4.20 -3.77
C ILE A 154 -2.38 -3.75 -3.97
N ALA A 155 -2.12 -2.59 -4.59
CA ALA A 155 -0.77 -2.01 -4.69
C ALA A 155 -0.18 -1.66 -3.30
N GLY A 156 -1.05 -1.42 -2.30
CA GLY A 156 -0.69 -1.27 -0.88
C GLY A 156 -0.12 -2.54 -0.23
N ARG A 157 -0.24 -3.71 -0.86
CA ARG A 157 0.33 -4.98 -0.39
C ARG A 157 1.82 -4.87 -0.05
N SER A 158 2.55 -4.01 -0.73
CA SER A 158 3.96 -3.75 -0.44
C SER A 158 4.19 -3.33 1.02
N GLU A 159 3.27 -2.55 1.63
CA GLU A 159 3.31 -2.18 3.05
C GLU A 159 3.03 -3.38 3.94
N VAL A 160 1.97 -4.14 3.60
CA VAL A 160 1.53 -5.30 4.40
C VAL A 160 2.60 -6.39 4.43
N LEU A 161 3.14 -6.74 3.26
CA LEU A 161 4.12 -7.83 3.14
C LEU A 161 5.46 -7.43 3.78
N SER A 162 5.92 -6.21 3.53
CA SER A 162 7.11 -5.67 4.19
C SER A 162 6.91 -5.61 5.71
N GLY A 163 5.76 -5.11 6.17
CA GLY A 163 5.41 -5.05 7.59
C GLY A 163 5.33 -6.42 8.26
N LEU A 164 4.81 -7.43 7.58
CA LEU A 164 4.77 -8.81 8.08
C LEU A 164 6.16 -9.32 8.42
N PHE A 165 7.10 -9.23 7.47
CA PHE A 165 8.49 -9.70 7.69
C PHE A 165 9.24 -8.82 8.70
N TYR A 166 9.00 -7.51 8.66
CA TYR A 166 9.56 -6.56 9.62
C TYR A 166 9.16 -6.89 11.06
N LEU A 167 7.86 -7.05 11.32
CA LEU A 167 7.34 -7.37 12.64
C LEU A 167 7.74 -8.79 13.08
N ALA A 168 7.82 -9.74 12.16
CA ALA A 168 8.35 -11.07 12.44
C ALA A 168 9.83 -11.00 12.89
N ALA A 169 10.64 -10.16 12.25
CA ALA A 169 12.05 -9.95 12.65
C ALA A 169 12.16 -9.36 14.05
N VAL A 170 11.35 -8.35 14.39
CA VAL A 170 11.30 -7.75 15.73
C VAL A 170 10.81 -8.78 16.76
N ALA A 171 9.77 -9.55 16.45
CA ALA A 171 9.26 -10.59 17.33
C ALA A 171 10.31 -11.67 17.62
N LEU A 172 11.03 -12.13 16.59
CA LEU A 172 12.13 -13.09 16.72
C LEU A 172 13.26 -12.52 17.57
N PHE A 173 13.65 -11.27 17.33
CA PHE A 173 14.67 -10.57 18.12
C PHE A 173 14.28 -10.45 19.60
N LEU A 174 13.02 -10.16 19.92
CA LEU A 174 12.52 -10.06 21.29
C LEU A 174 12.30 -11.43 21.97
N ALA A 175 12.03 -12.49 21.21
CA ALA A 175 11.77 -13.83 21.72
C ALA A 175 13.04 -14.54 22.24
N ARG A 176 14.22 -14.00 21.95
CA ARG A 176 15.49 -14.58 22.42
C ARG A 176 15.54 -14.73 23.94
N ARG A 177 16.09 -15.86 24.40
CA ARG A 177 16.24 -16.17 25.85
C ARG A 177 17.49 -15.54 26.46
N SER A 178 18.54 -15.35 25.66
CA SER A 178 19.79 -14.73 26.05
C SER A 178 19.76 -13.21 25.81
N PRO A 179 20.41 -12.40 26.66
CA PRO A 179 20.60 -10.96 26.39
C PRO A 179 21.48 -10.72 25.16
N THR A 180 22.28 -11.72 24.73
CA THR A 180 23.09 -11.68 23.50
C THR A 180 22.39 -12.42 22.36
N VAL A 181 22.48 -11.85 21.16
CA VAL A 181 21.98 -12.49 19.93
C VAL A 181 22.92 -13.63 19.54
N THR A 182 22.36 -14.84 19.42
CA THR A 182 23.07 -16.00 18.89
C THR A 182 23.06 -15.98 17.36
N TRP A 183 24.00 -16.68 16.70
CA TRP A 183 24.05 -16.73 15.23
C TRP A 183 22.76 -17.20 14.55
N PRO A 184 22.05 -18.25 15.04
CA PRO A 184 20.76 -18.64 14.44
C PRO A 184 19.71 -17.52 14.52
N VAL A 185 19.62 -16.79 15.64
CA VAL A 185 18.72 -15.65 15.77
C VAL A 185 19.13 -14.50 14.86
N ALA A 186 20.44 -14.19 14.79
CA ALA A 186 20.95 -13.17 13.87
C ALA A 186 20.59 -13.49 12.43
N LEU A 187 20.87 -14.72 11.99
CA LEU A 187 20.54 -15.17 10.62
C LEU A 187 19.03 -15.09 10.34
N GLY A 188 18.19 -15.56 11.26
CA GLY A 188 16.74 -15.47 11.12
C GLY A 188 16.25 -14.02 10.98
N VAL A 189 16.79 -13.09 11.81
CA VAL A 189 16.46 -11.66 11.71
C VAL A 189 16.95 -11.08 10.39
N LEU A 190 18.16 -11.42 9.92
CA LEU A 190 18.71 -10.94 8.65
C LEU A 190 17.90 -11.43 7.45
N VAL A 191 17.47 -12.69 7.44
CA VAL A 191 16.61 -13.25 6.36
C VAL A 191 15.26 -12.53 6.32
N LEU A 192 14.61 -12.34 7.48
CA LEU A 192 13.34 -11.62 7.56
C LEU A 192 13.49 -10.15 7.18
N TYR A 193 14.60 -9.52 7.59
CA TYR A 193 14.93 -8.14 7.21
C TYR A 193 15.15 -8.01 5.70
N GLY A 194 15.88 -8.93 5.10
CA GLY A 194 16.06 -9.00 3.65
C GLY A 194 14.72 -9.14 2.93
N ALA A 195 13.84 -10.05 3.37
CA ALA A 195 12.51 -10.22 2.80
C ALA A 195 11.65 -8.94 2.94
N ALA A 196 11.75 -8.22 4.07
CA ALA A 196 11.06 -6.96 4.28
C ALA A 196 11.53 -5.87 3.30
N ILE A 197 12.85 -5.69 3.11
CA ILE A 197 13.43 -4.72 2.17
C ILE A 197 13.07 -5.08 0.72
N LEU A 198 13.16 -6.36 0.35
CA LEU A 198 12.81 -6.86 -0.98
C LEU A 198 11.29 -6.82 -1.27
N SER A 199 10.48 -6.52 -0.25
CA SER A 199 9.06 -6.17 -0.38
C SER A 199 8.85 -4.67 -0.48
N LYS A 200 9.55 -3.87 0.35
CA LYS A 200 9.52 -2.40 0.33
C LYS A 200 10.71 -1.78 1.07
N GLU A 201 11.32 -0.77 0.48
CA GLU A 201 12.61 -0.18 0.88
C GLU A 201 12.56 0.53 2.26
N HIS A 202 11.40 1.06 2.67
CA HIS A 202 11.24 1.73 3.96
C HIS A 202 11.50 0.81 5.17
N ALA A 203 11.51 -0.53 4.95
CA ALA A 203 11.92 -1.51 5.97
C ALA A 203 13.36 -1.30 6.45
N ALA A 204 14.19 -0.49 5.77
CA ALA A 204 15.50 -0.07 6.26
C ALA A 204 15.44 0.50 7.69
N SER A 205 14.32 1.10 8.10
CA SER A 205 14.05 1.58 9.46
C SER A 205 14.12 0.50 10.55
N LEU A 206 14.06 -0.80 10.20
CA LEU A 206 14.14 -1.91 11.18
C LEU A 206 15.38 -1.80 12.06
N VAL A 207 16.49 -1.37 11.49
CA VAL A 207 17.76 -1.21 12.24
C VAL A 207 17.58 -0.27 13.41
N ALA A 208 16.92 0.86 13.20
CA ALA A 208 16.63 1.83 14.26
C ALA A 208 15.75 1.23 15.37
N ILE A 209 14.74 0.41 14.99
CA ILE A 209 13.88 -0.28 15.97
C ILE A 209 14.66 -1.27 16.81
N LEU A 210 15.55 -2.05 16.20
CA LEU A 210 16.38 -3.02 16.92
C LEU A 210 17.36 -2.30 17.88
N LEU A 211 17.97 -1.20 17.44
CA LEU A 211 18.84 -0.35 18.26
C LEU A 211 18.07 0.29 19.42
N LEU A 212 16.89 0.87 19.18
CA LEU A 212 16.02 1.41 20.22
C LEU A 212 15.59 0.32 21.21
N THR A 213 15.28 -0.88 20.72
CA THR A 213 14.89 -2.01 21.54
C THR A 213 16.04 -2.43 22.50
N ASP A 214 17.26 -2.53 22.01
CA ASP A 214 18.41 -2.82 22.86
C ASP A 214 18.71 -1.67 23.82
N TRP A 215 18.57 -0.42 23.35
CA TRP A 215 18.85 0.74 24.20
C TRP A 215 17.85 0.89 25.35
N PHE A 216 16.56 0.66 25.13
CA PHE A 216 15.53 0.76 26.17
C PHE A 216 15.47 -0.47 27.09
N TRP A 217 15.63 -1.67 26.52
CA TRP A 217 15.22 -2.92 27.16
C TRP A 217 16.35 -3.94 27.34
N ASN A 218 17.60 -3.60 26.97
CA ASN A 218 18.74 -4.52 27.03
C ASN A 218 20.04 -3.82 27.40
N ALA A 219 20.07 -3.12 28.52
CA ALA A 219 21.27 -2.46 29.09
C ALA A 219 21.93 -1.38 28.20
N GLY A 220 21.14 -0.67 27.35
CA GLY A 220 21.63 0.48 26.59
C GLY A 220 22.76 0.15 25.61
N TRP A 221 23.82 0.94 25.61
CA TRP A 221 24.98 0.76 24.72
C TRP A 221 25.69 -0.58 24.88
N GLN A 222 25.67 -1.16 26.11
CA GLN A 222 26.26 -2.48 26.34
C GLN A 222 25.47 -3.55 25.59
N GLY A 223 24.14 -3.47 25.58
CA GLY A 223 23.28 -4.38 24.82
C GLY A 223 23.56 -4.33 23.32
N ILE A 224 23.70 -3.12 22.77
CA ILE A 224 24.04 -2.93 21.36
C ILE A 224 25.40 -3.57 21.03
N ARG A 225 26.44 -3.30 21.84
CA ARG A 225 27.78 -3.89 21.64
C ARG A 225 27.77 -5.41 21.72
N ARG A 226 27.02 -6.00 22.65
CA ARG A 226 26.87 -7.46 22.78
C ARG A 226 26.25 -8.11 21.55
N ASN A 227 25.38 -7.39 20.85
CA ASN A 227 24.64 -7.88 19.70
C ASN A 227 25.35 -7.60 18.35
N TRP A 228 26.69 -7.44 18.35
CA TRP A 228 27.51 -7.19 17.17
C TRP A 228 27.29 -8.22 16.04
N ARG A 229 26.97 -9.49 16.38
CA ARG A 229 26.65 -10.55 15.41
C ARG A 229 25.48 -10.19 14.49
N LEU A 230 24.61 -9.29 14.92
CA LEU A 230 23.49 -8.77 14.14
C LEU A 230 23.86 -7.44 13.45
N TYR A 231 24.42 -6.50 14.21
CA TYR A 231 24.61 -5.13 13.70
C TYR A 231 25.77 -5.01 12.70
N VAL A 232 26.84 -5.81 12.85
CA VAL A 232 27.97 -5.78 11.89
C VAL A 232 27.56 -6.26 10.49
N PRO A 233 26.87 -7.41 10.32
CA PRO A 233 26.35 -7.80 9.02
C PRO A 233 25.36 -6.80 8.42
N ILE A 234 24.50 -6.18 9.21
CA ILE A 234 23.58 -5.13 8.72
C ILE A 234 24.39 -3.95 8.19
N LEU A 235 25.38 -3.47 8.93
CA LEU A 235 26.22 -2.35 8.51
C LEU A 235 26.98 -2.70 7.23
N ALA A 236 27.57 -3.88 7.15
CA ALA A 236 28.27 -4.36 5.94
C ALA A 236 27.33 -4.39 4.71
N GLY A 237 26.11 -4.92 4.89
CA GLY A 237 25.09 -4.93 3.84
C GLY A 237 24.65 -3.51 3.42
N ALA A 238 24.47 -2.60 4.38
CA ALA A 238 24.13 -1.20 4.10
C ALA A 238 25.23 -0.49 3.31
N LEU A 239 26.51 -0.69 3.69
CA LEU A 239 27.65 -0.13 2.95
C LEU A 239 27.75 -0.70 1.54
N ALA A 240 27.56 -2.00 1.37
CA ALA A 240 27.55 -2.65 0.05
C ALA A 240 26.42 -2.12 -0.85
N ALA A 241 25.23 -1.84 -0.28
CA ALA A 241 24.09 -1.31 -1.00
C ALA A 241 24.13 0.21 -1.23
N ALA A 242 24.96 0.96 -0.51
CA ALA A 242 24.94 2.43 -0.46
C ALA A 242 25.03 3.08 -1.85
N ARG A 243 25.92 2.59 -2.73
CA ARG A 243 26.08 3.10 -4.11
C ARG A 243 24.81 2.88 -4.95
N PHE A 244 24.19 1.71 -4.82
CA PHE A 244 22.96 1.39 -5.54
C PHE A 244 21.81 2.27 -5.05
N VAL A 245 21.62 2.36 -3.74
CA VAL A 245 20.58 3.20 -3.11
C VAL A 245 20.75 4.66 -3.52
N TRP A 246 21.98 5.20 -3.45
CA TRP A 246 22.26 6.56 -3.89
C TRP A 246 21.88 6.79 -5.35
N ARG A 247 22.24 5.86 -6.24
CA ARG A 247 21.89 5.98 -7.67
C ARG A 247 20.38 6.04 -7.86
N VAL A 248 19.63 5.14 -7.21
CA VAL A 248 18.16 5.12 -7.29
C VAL A 248 17.57 6.44 -6.79
N LEU A 249 18.01 6.92 -5.63
CA LEU A 249 17.51 8.16 -5.04
C LEU A 249 17.89 9.40 -5.85
N ALA A 250 19.00 9.37 -6.59
CA ALA A 250 19.46 10.51 -7.41
C ALA A 250 18.74 10.61 -8.76
N THR A 251 18.20 9.49 -9.28
CA THR A 251 17.65 9.43 -10.65
C THR A 251 16.15 9.16 -10.73
N SER A 252 15.49 8.83 -9.64
CA SER A 252 14.06 8.55 -9.65
C SER A 252 13.24 9.85 -9.67
N ASP A 253 12.24 9.90 -10.54
CA ASP A 253 11.32 11.05 -10.69
C ASP A 253 10.16 11.04 -9.69
N SER A 254 9.87 9.91 -9.04
CA SER A 254 8.75 9.76 -8.11
C SER A 254 9.14 9.78 -6.63
N ALA A 255 10.41 9.42 -6.32
CA ALA A 255 10.94 9.39 -4.95
C ALA A 255 12.45 9.55 -4.96
N GLY A 256 12.98 10.52 -4.21
CA GLY A 256 14.41 10.81 -4.14
C GLY A 256 14.74 12.23 -4.61
N PHE A 257 16.02 12.47 -4.83
CA PHE A 257 16.54 13.80 -5.15
C PHE A 257 16.42 14.16 -6.64
N GLY A 258 15.86 13.28 -7.49
CA GLY A 258 15.56 13.56 -8.90
C GLY A 258 14.29 14.39 -9.10
N ILE A 259 13.41 14.51 -8.08
CA ILE A 259 12.18 15.30 -8.14
C ILE A 259 12.52 16.79 -8.38
N ARG A 260 11.83 17.41 -9.36
CA ARG A 260 12.06 18.80 -9.79
C ARG A 260 11.04 19.78 -9.23
N GLU A 261 9.89 19.33 -8.77
CA GLU A 261 8.75 20.14 -8.31
C GLU A 261 9.04 20.87 -6.99
N PHE A 262 9.87 20.27 -6.15
CA PHE A 262 10.29 20.83 -4.86
C PHE A 262 11.62 20.23 -4.38
N THR A 263 12.34 20.98 -3.55
CA THR A 263 13.62 20.58 -2.98
C THR A 263 13.42 19.65 -1.77
N TRP A 264 14.48 18.93 -1.37
CA TRP A 264 14.50 18.12 -0.15
C TRP A 264 14.18 18.95 1.11
N TRP A 265 14.56 20.23 1.15
CA TRP A 265 14.28 21.14 2.26
C TRP A 265 12.80 21.51 2.33
N GLN A 266 12.18 21.84 1.20
CA GLN A 266 10.75 22.10 1.08
C GLN A 266 9.92 20.87 1.46
N TYR A 267 10.39 19.70 1.04
CA TYR A 267 9.78 18.45 1.46
C TYR A 267 9.87 18.24 2.97
N PHE A 268 11.05 18.43 3.58
CA PHE A 268 11.25 18.33 5.02
C PHE A 268 10.31 19.27 5.80
N LEU A 269 10.22 20.55 5.41
CA LEU A 269 9.31 21.51 6.01
C LEU A 269 7.85 21.05 5.91
N THR A 270 7.48 20.46 4.78
CA THR A 270 6.14 19.89 4.56
C THR A 270 5.91 18.68 5.46
N GLN A 271 6.92 17.82 5.63
CA GLN A 271 6.83 16.66 6.53
C GLN A 271 6.71 17.05 8.00
N CYS A 272 7.29 18.17 8.43
CA CYS A 272 7.08 18.69 9.79
C CYS A 272 5.59 18.97 10.10
N ARG A 273 4.76 19.24 9.08
CA ARG A 273 3.30 19.39 9.21
C ARG A 273 2.57 18.06 9.01
N ALA A 274 3.01 17.27 8.04
CA ALA A 274 2.40 15.98 7.71
C ALA A 274 2.42 15.00 8.90
N LEU A 275 3.49 15.01 9.69
CA LEU A 275 3.60 14.18 10.90
C LEU A 275 2.53 14.53 11.94
N TRP A 276 2.12 15.80 12.08
CA TRP A 276 1.01 16.19 12.93
C TRP A 276 -0.33 15.73 12.38
N LEU A 277 -0.51 15.76 11.06
CA LEU A 277 -1.68 15.16 10.41
C LEU A 277 -1.75 13.66 10.71
N TYR A 278 -0.65 12.93 10.62
CA TYR A 278 -0.60 11.50 10.93
C TYR A 278 -0.92 11.21 12.41
N LEU A 279 -0.40 12.02 13.35
CA LEU A 279 -0.75 11.91 14.76
C LEU A 279 -2.25 12.19 15.00
N ARG A 280 -2.79 13.21 14.36
CA ARG A 280 -4.23 13.49 14.41
C ARG A 280 -5.06 12.33 13.88
N LEU A 281 -4.70 11.79 12.71
CA LEU A 281 -5.41 10.66 12.09
C LEU A 281 -5.32 9.39 12.93
N PHE A 282 -4.22 9.19 13.66
CA PHE A 282 -4.10 8.08 14.60
C PHE A 282 -5.03 8.25 15.82
N LEU A 283 -5.14 9.45 16.37
CA LEU A 283 -6.02 9.71 17.53
C LEU A 283 -7.48 9.86 17.13
N LEU A 284 -7.73 10.52 16.00
CA LEU A 284 -9.03 10.89 15.48
C LEU A 284 -9.10 10.58 13.98
N PRO A 285 -9.45 9.34 13.59
CA PRO A 285 -9.40 8.88 12.20
C PRO A 285 -10.59 9.37 11.37
N TYR A 286 -10.70 10.67 11.20
CA TYR A 286 -11.69 11.31 10.31
C TYR A 286 -10.99 12.12 9.21
N GLY A 287 -11.67 12.30 8.07
CA GLY A 287 -11.11 13.02 6.93
C GLY A 287 -9.98 12.27 6.24
N GLN A 288 -9.97 10.94 6.33
CA GLN A 288 -9.05 10.08 5.58
C GLN A 288 -9.23 10.30 4.07
N ASN A 289 -8.12 10.30 3.33
CA ASN A 289 -8.13 10.60 1.91
C ASN A 289 -7.06 9.80 1.17
N LEU A 290 -7.36 9.32 -0.02
CA LEU A 290 -6.37 8.63 -0.86
C LEU A 290 -5.35 9.60 -1.45
N ASP A 291 -5.77 10.81 -1.80
CA ASP A 291 -4.95 11.79 -2.50
C ASP A 291 -5.16 13.19 -1.90
N TYR A 292 -4.33 13.51 -0.91
CA TYR A 292 -4.44 14.76 -0.14
C TYR A 292 -4.06 16.02 -0.95
N ASP A 293 -4.90 17.04 -0.91
CA ASP A 293 -4.54 18.41 -1.32
C ASP A 293 -3.71 19.06 -0.20
N PHE A 294 -2.44 18.66 -0.12
CA PHE A 294 -1.52 19.08 0.93
C PHE A 294 -0.43 19.97 0.34
N PRO A 295 -0.49 21.31 0.56
CA PRO A 295 0.42 22.25 -0.09
C PRO A 295 1.85 22.09 0.43
N ILE A 296 2.82 22.19 -0.49
CA ILE A 296 4.26 22.20 -0.18
C ILE A 296 4.61 23.49 0.56
N SER A 297 5.30 23.38 1.69
CA SER A 297 5.88 24.53 2.42
C SER A 297 7.22 24.90 1.80
N ARG A 298 7.28 26.01 1.10
CA ARG A 298 8.51 26.51 0.45
C ARG A 298 9.44 27.20 1.42
N THR A 299 8.87 27.84 2.44
CA THR A 299 9.59 28.52 3.52
C THR A 299 9.15 28.01 4.89
N PRO A 300 9.95 28.20 5.96
CA PRO A 300 9.58 27.79 7.32
C PRO A 300 8.28 28.44 7.84
N LEU A 301 7.96 29.63 7.39
CA LEU A 301 6.77 30.37 7.86
C LEU A 301 5.50 29.95 7.13
N GLU A 302 5.59 29.33 5.97
CA GLU A 302 4.43 28.89 5.20
C GLU A 302 3.70 27.73 5.88
N HIS A 303 2.38 27.84 5.87
CA HIS A 303 1.46 26.80 6.34
C HIS A 303 1.73 26.29 7.77
N GLY A 304 2.50 27.01 8.59
CA GLY A 304 2.82 26.61 9.96
C GLY A 304 3.95 25.57 10.08
N ALA A 305 4.82 25.42 9.09
CA ALA A 305 5.90 24.44 9.09
C ALA A 305 6.87 24.62 10.27
N LEU A 306 7.21 25.87 10.62
CA LEU A 306 8.06 26.17 11.78
C LEU A 306 7.43 25.67 13.10
N TRP A 307 6.13 25.92 13.30
CA TRP A 307 5.44 25.45 14.51
C TRP A 307 5.36 23.94 14.56
N GLY A 308 5.15 23.31 13.41
CA GLY A 308 5.21 21.85 13.27
C GLY A 308 6.58 21.30 13.68
N LEU A 309 7.66 21.90 13.20
CA LEU A 309 9.04 21.53 13.55
C LEU A 309 9.31 21.72 15.04
N LEU A 310 9.02 22.92 15.59
CA LEU A 310 9.24 23.21 17.01
C LEU A 310 8.49 22.24 17.91
N GLY A 311 7.24 21.94 17.58
CA GLY A 311 6.45 20.95 18.30
C GLY A 311 7.06 19.53 18.26
N LEU A 312 7.56 19.08 17.08
CA LEU A 312 8.22 17.78 16.95
C LEU A 312 9.52 17.72 17.72
N VAL A 313 10.34 18.78 17.67
CA VAL A 313 11.58 18.89 18.45
C VAL A 313 11.28 18.86 19.96
N THR A 314 10.23 19.55 20.39
CA THR A 314 9.77 19.53 21.79
C THR A 314 9.33 18.13 22.21
N LEU A 315 8.51 17.43 21.40
CA LEU A 315 8.09 16.06 21.68
C LEU A 315 9.28 15.10 21.74
N LEU A 316 10.23 15.25 20.85
CA LEU A 316 11.46 14.45 20.83
C LEU A 316 12.30 14.69 22.09
N ALA A 317 12.51 15.95 22.49
CA ALA A 317 13.22 16.32 23.71
C ALA A 317 12.51 15.76 24.94
N LEU A 318 11.19 15.91 25.04
CA LEU A 318 10.38 15.33 26.12
C LEU A 318 10.49 13.81 26.17
N ALA A 319 10.45 13.12 25.03
CA ALA A 319 10.62 11.67 24.98
C ALA A 319 12.00 11.22 25.48
N LEU A 320 13.05 11.95 25.16
CA LEU A 320 14.41 11.63 25.60
C LEU A 320 14.60 11.90 27.10
N VAL A 321 14.06 13.00 27.62
CA VAL A 321 14.14 13.35 29.07
C VAL A 321 13.26 12.43 29.90
N ALA A 322 12.02 12.18 29.47
CA ALA A 322 11.02 11.43 30.21
C ALA A 322 11.17 9.90 30.11
N ARG A 323 12.12 9.40 29.31
CA ARG A 323 12.25 7.95 28.99
C ARG A 323 12.36 7.01 30.19
N LYS A 324 12.95 7.46 31.30
CA LYS A 324 13.05 6.66 32.53
C LYS A 324 11.70 6.61 33.26
N ARG A 325 10.91 7.68 33.19
CA ARG A 325 9.64 7.79 33.91
C ARG A 325 8.47 7.19 33.10
N TYR A 326 8.51 7.30 31.77
CA TYR A 326 7.47 6.83 30.85
C TYR A 326 8.07 6.01 29.69
N PRO A 327 8.69 4.84 30.01
CA PRO A 327 9.48 4.09 29.04
C PRO A 327 8.68 3.58 27.82
N LEU A 328 7.43 3.12 28.02
CA LEU A 328 6.59 2.61 26.94
C LEU A 328 6.17 3.74 25.97
N ALA A 329 5.76 4.89 26.53
CA ALA A 329 5.35 6.04 25.72
C ALA A 329 6.51 6.56 24.87
N CYS A 330 7.68 6.74 25.50
CA CYS A 330 8.87 7.25 24.82
C CYS A 330 9.40 6.24 23.78
N TYR A 331 9.47 4.96 24.13
CA TYR A 331 9.88 3.91 23.21
C TYR A 331 8.93 3.82 21.99
N GLY A 332 7.62 3.75 22.24
CA GLY A 332 6.62 3.69 21.17
C GLY A 332 6.67 4.91 20.25
N PHE A 333 6.75 6.12 20.81
CA PHE A 333 6.87 7.35 20.03
C PHE A 333 8.14 7.39 19.17
N LEU A 334 9.31 7.07 19.73
CA LEU A 334 10.57 7.04 19.00
C LEU A 334 10.58 5.95 17.90
N CYS A 335 9.99 4.79 18.18
CA CYS A 335 9.83 3.74 17.17
C CYS A 335 8.88 4.18 16.03
N ALA A 336 7.79 4.88 16.33
CA ALA A 336 6.90 5.43 15.31
C ALA A 336 7.61 6.46 14.42
N LEU A 337 8.38 7.38 15.01
CA LEU A 337 9.19 8.32 14.25
C LEU A 337 10.24 7.61 13.39
N ALA A 338 10.93 6.60 13.93
CA ALA A 338 11.92 5.83 13.20
C ALA A 338 11.32 5.08 11.99
N THR A 339 10.10 4.54 12.13
CA THR A 339 9.40 3.86 11.01
C THR A 339 8.93 4.83 9.93
N LEU A 340 8.60 6.07 10.29
CA LEU A 340 8.20 7.12 9.35
C LEU A 340 9.39 7.82 8.68
N ALA A 341 10.58 7.81 9.31
CA ALA A 341 11.74 8.57 8.86
C ALA A 341 12.13 8.33 7.38
N PRO A 342 12.13 7.10 6.82
CA PRO A 342 12.51 6.90 5.42
C PRO A 342 11.61 7.61 4.41
N THR A 343 10.32 7.80 4.73
CA THR A 343 9.32 8.35 3.81
C THR A 343 8.79 9.72 4.22
N SER A 344 9.06 10.16 5.44
CA SER A 344 8.48 11.38 6.01
C SER A 344 9.54 12.22 6.74
N SER A 345 10.71 12.41 6.10
CA SER A 345 11.77 13.29 6.58
C SER A 345 12.30 14.18 5.47
N PHE A 346 13.52 13.90 4.96
CA PHE A 346 14.21 14.73 3.98
C PHE A 346 14.40 14.06 2.60
N VAL A 347 14.00 12.80 2.43
CA VAL A 347 13.98 12.13 1.12
C VAL A 347 12.69 12.50 0.42
N PRO A 348 12.69 13.31 -0.65
CA PRO A 348 11.48 13.75 -1.32
C PRO A 348 10.67 12.59 -1.90
N ILE A 349 9.36 12.69 -1.80
CA ILE A 349 8.40 11.78 -2.47
C ILE A 349 7.30 12.67 -3.04
N LEU A 350 6.92 12.43 -4.29
CA LEU A 350 6.02 13.27 -5.06
C LEU A 350 4.67 13.51 -4.35
N ASP A 351 4.11 12.48 -3.72
CA ASP A 351 2.96 12.61 -2.83
C ASP A 351 3.43 12.89 -1.39
N PRO A 352 3.28 14.11 -0.86
CA PRO A 352 3.82 14.46 0.45
C PRO A 352 3.11 13.73 1.61
N VAL A 353 1.84 13.36 1.43
CA VAL A 353 1.02 12.65 2.41
C VAL A 353 0.40 11.41 1.79
N ALA A 354 0.53 10.26 2.48
CA ALA A 354 -0.15 9.00 2.15
C ALA A 354 -0.38 8.20 3.44
N GLU A 355 -1.62 7.79 3.70
CA GLU A 355 -1.99 7.10 4.94
C GLU A 355 -1.29 5.75 5.10
N ARG A 356 -0.99 5.05 3.98
CA ARG A 356 -0.25 3.78 3.98
C ARG A 356 1.11 3.85 4.66
N ARG A 357 1.75 5.04 4.75
CA ARG A 357 3.01 5.22 5.49
C ARG A 357 2.86 4.95 6.98
N MET A 358 1.65 5.10 7.52
CA MET A 358 1.33 4.85 8.92
C MET A 358 1.27 3.36 9.28
N TYR A 359 1.30 2.45 8.29
CA TYR A 359 1.12 1.02 8.52
C TYR A 359 2.00 0.47 9.65
N LEU A 360 3.31 0.73 9.58
CA LEU A 360 4.26 0.31 10.62
C LEU A 360 4.32 1.25 11.83
N ALA A 361 3.83 2.49 11.73
CA ALA A 361 3.84 3.42 12.85
C ALA A 361 2.70 3.16 13.85
N VAL A 362 1.54 2.69 13.38
CA VAL A 362 0.34 2.44 14.21
C VAL A 362 0.63 1.53 15.41
N PRO A 363 1.29 0.35 15.32
CA PRO A 363 1.52 -0.51 16.47
C PRO A 363 2.43 0.14 17.52
N TRP A 364 3.37 0.98 17.11
CA TRP A 364 4.26 1.70 18.03
C TRP A 364 3.53 2.84 18.74
N LEU A 365 2.70 3.61 18.02
CA LEU A 365 1.84 4.63 18.65
C LEU A 365 0.81 3.99 19.58
N ALA A 366 0.22 2.86 19.21
CA ALA A 366 -0.67 2.11 20.09
C ALA A 366 0.05 1.67 21.38
N LEU A 367 1.31 1.23 21.27
CA LEU A 367 2.15 0.90 22.43
C LEU A 367 2.45 2.14 23.30
N ALA A 368 2.65 3.32 22.68
CA ALA A 368 2.84 4.57 23.43
C ALA A 368 1.60 4.94 24.26
N VAL A 369 0.39 4.78 23.69
CA VAL A 369 -0.88 5.03 24.39
C VAL A 369 -1.10 4.06 25.57
N VAL A 370 -0.48 2.90 25.55
CA VAL A 370 -0.58 1.91 26.65
C VAL A 370 0.02 2.43 27.96
N GLU A 371 0.99 3.33 27.95
CA GLU A 371 1.66 3.83 29.18
C GLU A 371 0.66 4.42 30.21
N PRO A 372 -0.19 5.41 29.88
CA PRO A 372 -1.19 5.92 30.82
C PRO A 372 -2.22 4.85 31.20
N LEU A 373 -2.61 3.97 30.28
CA LEU A 373 -3.56 2.88 30.57
C LEU A 373 -2.99 1.85 31.54
N ALA A 374 -1.69 1.56 31.45
CA ALA A 374 -1.00 0.66 32.35
C ALA A 374 -0.93 1.21 33.79
N ARG A 375 -0.82 2.53 33.93
CA ARG A 375 -0.76 3.24 35.22
C ARG A 375 -2.12 3.60 35.80
N TRP A 376 -3.15 3.51 35.01
CA TRP A 376 -4.50 3.89 35.44
C TRP A 376 -5.01 2.96 36.55
N ARG A 377 -5.38 3.53 37.69
CA ARG A 377 -5.89 2.82 38.87
C ARG A 377 -7.35 2.36 38.65
N THR A 378 -7.56 1.42 37.73
CA THR A 378 -8.88 0.81 37.47
C THR A 378 -8.79 -0.71 37.57
N SER A 379 -9.92 -1.40 37.79
CA SER A 379 -9.95 -2.85 37.76
C SER A 379 -9.73 -3.39 36.35
N VAL A 380 -9.13 -4.57 36.25
CA VAL A 380 -8.82 -5.23 34.96
C VAL A 380 -10.07 -5.43 34.10
N PRO A 381 -11.23 -5.88 34.62
CA PRO A 381 -12.47 -5.99 33.83
C PRO A 381 -12.98 -4.65 33.29
N ARG A 382 -12.94 -3.58 34.10
CA ARG A 382 -13.34 -2.23 33.65
C ARG A 382 -12.44 -1.70 32.54
N LEU A 383 -11.13 -1.89 32.68
CA LEU A 383 -10.18 -1.54 31.64
C LEU A 383 -10.48 -2.31 30.35
N ALA A 384 -10.68 -3.65 30.44
CA ALA A 384 -11.01 -4.46 29.28
C ALA A 384 -12.30 -3.99 28.58
N ALA A 385 -13.35 -3.68 29.35
CA ALA A 385 -14.61 -3.19 28.79
C ALA A 385 -14.43 -1.86 28.03
N LEU A 386 -13.73 -0.88 28.61
CA LEU A 386 -13.46 0.42 27.97
C LEU A 386 -12.64 0.26 26.67
N LEU A 387 -11.60 -0.59 26.70
CA LEU A 387 -10.79 -0.87 25.52
C LEU A 387 -11.58 -1.61 24.44
N SER A 388 -12.51 -2.50 24.82
CA SER A 388 -13.39 -3.19 23.87
C SER A 388 -14.36 -2.22 23.18
N VAL A 389 -14.90 -1.24 23.90
CA VAL A 389 -15.73 -0.18 23.30
C VAL A 389 -14.92 0.64 22.29
N TRP A 390 -13.71 1.06 22.66
CA TRP A 390 -12.82 1.78 21.76
C TRP A 390 -12.51 1.00 20.50
N LEU A 391 -12.16 -0.28 20.65
CA LEU A 391 -11.86 -1.18 19.52
C LEU A 391 -13.09 -1.40 18.63
N ALA A 392 -14.29 -1.52 19.21
CA ALA A 392 -15.53 -1.62 18.43
C ALA A 392 -15.78 -0.36 17.58
N VAL A 393 -15.52 0.83 18.13
CA VAL A 393 -15.59 2.09 17.39
C VAL A 393 -14.56 2.10 16.24
N MET A 394 -13.30 1.72 16.49
CA MET A 394 -12.27 1.64 15.45
C MET A 394 -12.66 0.65 14.35
N GLY A 395 -13.14 -0.54 14.72
CA GLY A 395 -13.63 -1.55 13.77
C GLY A 395 -14.79 -1.05 12.92
N ALA A 396 -15.78 -0.37 13.52
CA ALA A 396 -16.91 0.22 12.79
C ALA A 396 -16.46 1.32 11.80
N LEU A 397 -15.53 2.17 12.19
CA LEU A 397 -14.96 3.20 11.31
C LEU A 397 -14.15 2.57 10.17
N THR A 398 -13.40 1.50 10.43
CA THR A 398 -12.66 0.74 9.41
C THR A 398 -13.62 0.06 8.44
N TRP A 399 -14.66 -0.57 8.93
CA TRP A 399 -15.71 -1.18 8.10
C TRP A 399 -16.37 -0.14 7.19
N LYS A 400 -16.75 1.03 7.75
CA LYS A 400 -17.27 2.15 6.96
C LYS A 400 -16.29 2.63 5.90
N ARG A 401 -15.00 2.73 6.23
CA ARG A 401 -13.96 3.14 5.27
C ARG A 401 -13.75 2.09 4.17
N ASN A 402 -13.88 0.80 4.47
CA ASN A 402 -13.78 -0.27 3.49
C ASN A 402 -14.91 -0.27 2.45
N HIS A 403 -16.09 0.27 2.77
CA HIS A 403 -17.14 0.53 1.78
C HIS A 403 -16.71 1.57 0.73
N VAL A 404 -15.88 2.53 1.08
CA VAL A 404 -15.33 3.48 0.11
C VAL A 404 -14.35 2.80 -0.85
N TRP A 405 -13.65 1.75 -0.41
CA TRP A 405 -12.72 0.97 -1.22
C TRP A 405 -13.37 -0.12 -2.08
N SER A 406 -14.66 -0.37 -1.92
CA SER A 406 -15.36 -1.42 -2.66
C SER A 406 -15.76 -1.01 -4.08
N ASP A 407 -15.69 0.27 -4.42
CA ASP A 407 -16.16 0.83 -5.69
C ASP A 407 -15.27 2.00 -6.14
N ALA A 408 -14.91 2.03 -7.42
CA ALA A 408 -14.01 3.06 -7.96
C ALA A 408 -14.64 4.46 -7.93
N ILE A 409 -15.91 4.57 -8.27
CA ILE A 409 -16.63 5.87 -8.28
C ILE A 409 -16.75 6.39 -6.85
N ALA A 410 -17.16 5.53 -5.89
CA ALA A 410 -17.27 5.91 -4.48
C ALA A 410 -15.93 6.40 -3.91
N LEU A 411 -14.81 5.72 -4.22
CA LEU A 411 -13.48 6.10 -3.78
C LEU A 411 -13.06 7.48 -4.30
N TRP A 412 -13.28 7.72 -5.60
CA TRP A 412 -12.87 8.98 -6.19
C TRP A 412 -13.82 10.13 -5.88
N GLN A 413 -15.13 9.88 -5.68
CA GLN A 413 -16.07 10.88 -5.17
C GLN A 413 -15.68 11.33 -3.75
N ASP A 414 -15.37 10.39 -2.86
CA ASP A 414 -14.87 10.68 -1.51
C ASP A 414 -13.57 11.51 -1.56
N THR A 415 -12.65 11.14 -2.47
CA THR A 415 -11.37 11.84 -2.64
C THR A 415 -11.54 13.25 -3.19
N VAL A 416 -12.38 13.43 -4.22
CA VAL A 416 -12.70 14.72 -4.83
C VAL A 416 -13.36 15.67 -3.82
N ALA A 417 -14.27 15.16 -2.99
CA ALA A 417 -14.93 15.96 -1.96
C ALA A 417 -13.93 16.53 -0.93
N LYS A 418 -12.84 15.79 -0.65
CA LYS A 418 -11.79 16.17 0.30
C LYS A 418 -10.61 16.92 -0.33
N SER A 419 -10.40 16.76 -1.65
CA SER A 419 -9.33 17.40 -2.42
C SER A 419 -9.87 18.07 -3.69
N PRO A 420 -10.76 19.07 -3.56
CA PRO A 420 -11.49 19.65 -4.69
C PRO A 420 -10.61 20.40 -5.70
N ARG A 421 -9.41 20.86 -5.28
CA ARG A 421 -8.48 21.63 -6.11
C ARG A 421 -7.42 20.77 -6.80
N LYS A 422 -7.43 19.45 -6.58
CA LYS A 422 -6.49 18.53 -7.24
C LYS A 422 -7.03 18.01 -8.57
N GLN A 423 -6.21 18.07 -9.60
CA GLN A 423 -6.53 17.57 -10.95
C GLN A 423 -6.70 16.04 -10.93
N ARG A 424 -5.73 15.31 -10.35
CA ARG A 424 -5.66 13.85 -10.39
C ARG A 424 -6.92 13.14 -9.86
N PRO A 425 -7.49 13.47 -8.68
CA PRO A 425 -8.74 12.85 -8.23
C PRO A 425 -9.91 13.09 -9.17
N ARG A 426 -10.00 14.29 -9.75
CA ARG A 426 -11.07 14.65 -10.69
C ARG A 426 -10.96 13.87 -11.98
N PHE A 427 -9.74 13.71 -12.52
CA PHE A 427 -9.43 12.87 -13.66
C PHE A 427 -9.79 11.39 -13.39
N GLN A 428 -9.39 10.86 -12.24
CA GLN A 428 -9.66 9.47 -11.88
C GLN A 428 -11.16 9.21 -11.68
N LEU A 429 -11.91 10.17 -11.18
CA LEU A 429 -13.38 10.07 -11.09
C LEU A 429 -14.01 10.01 -12.50
N ALA A 430 -13.55 10.86 -13.41
CA ALA A 430 -13.97 10.82 -14.81
C ALA A 430 -13.68 9.46 -15.46
N TYR A 431 -12.46 8.97 -15.26
CA TYR A 431 -12.01 7.67 -15.75
C TYR A 431 -12.85 6.52 -15.18
N ALA A 432 -13.19 6.55 -13.89
CA ALA A 432 -14.06 5.55 -13.26
C ALA A 432 -15.46 5.54 -13.87
N HIS A 433 -16.08 6.71 -14.06
CA HIS A 433 -17.37 6.80 -14.77
C HIS A 433 -17.29 6.26 -16.19
N TYR A 434 -16.25 6.62 -16.95
CA TYR A 434 -16.05 6.13 -18.31
C TYR A 434 -15.95 4.59 -18.37
N HIS A 435 -15.15 3.99 -17.48
CA HIS A 435 -14.98 2.53 -17.42
C HIS A 435 -16.24 1.77 -17.02
N GLU A 436 -17.13 2.40 -16.25
CA GLU A 436 -18.46 1.85 -15.92
C GLU A 436 -19.50 2.10 -17.04
N GLY A 437 -19.07 2.61 -18.21
CA GLY A 437 -19.96 2.93 -19.31
C GLY A 437 -20.83 4.17 -19.09
N ARG A 438 -20.64 4.91 -18.02
CA ARG A 438 -21.33 6.16 -17.68
C ARG A 438 -20.68 7.35 -18.37
N CYS A 439 -20.57 7.28 -19.71
CA CYS A 439 -19.73 8.17 -20.47
C CYS A 439 -20.18 9.64 -20.37
N THR A 440 -21.50 9.89 -20.39
CA THR A 440 -22.06 11.24 -20.26
C THR A 440 -21.75 11.88 -18.91
N GLU A 441 -21.72 11.06 -17.85
CA GLU A 441 -21.37 11.51 -16.50
C GLU A 441 -19.86 11.78 -16.36
N ALA A 442 -19.01 11.11 -17.15
CA ALA A 442 -17.57 11.29 -17.14
C ALA A 442 -17.14 12.67 -17.68
N LEU A 443 -17.81 13.18 -18.73
CA LEU A 443 -17.40 14.38 -19.47
C LEU A 443 -17.22 15.63 -18.58
N PRO A 444 -18.16 16.03 -17.70
CA PRO A 444 -17.99 17.20 -16.85
C PRO A 444 -16.81 17.05 -15.87
N HIS A 445 -16.45 15.84 -15.50
CA HIS A 445 -15.28 15.60 -14.64
C HIS A 445 -13.96 15.72 -15.40
N PHE A 446 -13.87 15.25 -16.66
CA PHE A 446 -12.72 15.51 -17.54
C PHE A 446 -12.53 17.01 -17.79
N GLU A 447 -13.59 17.71 -18.14
CA GLU A 447 -13.56 19.17 -18.34
C GLU A 447 -13.08 19.90 -17.09
N HIS A 448 -13.58 19.53 -15.91
CA HIS A 448 -13.15 20.13 -14.65
C HIS A 448 -11.67 19.80 -14.34
N ALA A 449 -11.23 18.57 -14.58
CA ALA A 449 -9.82 18.18 -14.41
C ALA A 449 -8.90 19.04 -15.29
N ALA A 450 -9.27 19.29 -16.55
CA ALA A 450 -8.50 20.14 -17.46
C ALA A 450 -8.44 21.62 -17.02
N ARG A 451 -9.44 22.11 -16.26
CA ARG A 451 -9.41 23.46 -15.66
C ARG A 451 -8.51 23.56 -14.44
N LEU A 452 -8.32 22.45 -13.69
CA LEU A 452 -7.49 22.42 -12.46
C LEU A 452 -5.99 22.33 -12.72
N GLY A 453 -5.59 21.92 -13.92
CA GLY A 453 -4.19 21.80 -14.30
C GLY A 453 -4.02 21.61 -15.80
N ARG A 454 -2.78 21.58 -16.27
CA ARG A 454 -2.48 21.33 -17.69
C ARG A 454 -2.97 19.92 -18.07
N ALA A 455 -3.80 19.85 -19.10
CA ALA A 455 -4.19 18.57 -19.67
C ALA A 455 -2.96 17.92 -20.34
N ASP A 456 -2.64 16.70 -19.95
CA ASP A 456 -1.62 15.86 -20.54
C ASP A 456 -2.22 14.96 -21.64
N TYR A 457 -1.36 14.23 -22.34
CA TYR A 457 -1.75 13.29 -23.40
C TYR A 457 -2.82 12.30 -22.92
N ARG A 458 -2.65 11.72 -21.75
CA ARG A 458 -3.54 10.70 -21.22
C ARG A 458 -4.94 11.27 -20.91
N LEU A 459 -5.01 12.41 -20.24
CA LEU A 459 -6.30 13.06 -19.95
C LEU A 459 -7.08 13.34 -21.24
N LEU A 460 -6.39 13.85 -22.27
CA LEU A 460 -7.04 14.18 -23.55
C LEU A 460 -7.50 12.94 -24.31
N VAL A 461 -6.72 11.85 -24.31
CA VAL A 461 -7.12 10.58 -24.93
C VAL A 461 -8.33 9.98 -24.23
N ASP A 462 -8.30 9.88 -22.89
CA ASP A 462 -9.40 9.29 -22.12
C ASP A 462 -10.67 10.16 -22.21
N TRP A 463 -10.54 11.48 -22.26
CA TRP A 463 -11.66 12.39 -22.55
C TRP A 463 -12.21 12.17 -23.94
N GLY A 464 -11.36 12.06 -24.96
CA GLY A 464 -11.78 11.76 -26.33
C GLY A 464 -12.54 10.45 -26.43
N LEU A 465 -12.07 9.41 -25.76
CA LEU A 465 -12.74 8.11 -25.70
C LEU A 465 -14.09 8.17 -24.96
N ALA A 466 -14.18 8.93 -23.88
CA ALA A 466 -15.43 9.15 -23.16
C ALA A 466 -16.44 9.95 -24.00
N ALA A 467 -15.98 10.94 -24.77
CA ALA A 467 -16.82 11.70 -25.70
C ALA A 467 -17.32 10.82 -26.87
N ASP A 468 -16.46 9.97 -27.44
CA ASP A 468 -16.83 8.97 -28.43
C ASP A 468 -17.89 8.00 -27.91
N CYS A 469 -17.69 7.48 -26.69
CA CYS A 469 -18.66 6.62 -26.02
C CYS A 469 -20.00 7.32 -25.76
N ALA A 470 -20.00 8.62 -25.48
CA ALA A 470 -21.20 9.44 -25.31
C ALA A 470 -21.85 9.87 -26.64
N GLY A 471 -21.31 9.45 -27.79
CA GLY A 471 -21.77 9.83 -29.12
C GLY A 471 -21.40 11.26 -29.55
N ARG A 472 -20.53 11.95 -28.80
CA ARG A 472 -20.04 13.29 -29.09
C ARG A 472 -18.79 13.25 -29.97
N PHE A 473 -18.91 12.76 -31.18
CA PHE A 473 -17.79 12.44 -32.07
C PHE A 473 -16.89 13.63 -32.39
N GLU A 474 -17.46 14.82 -32.63
CA GLU A 474 -16.65 16.01 -32.93
C GLU A 474 -15.82 16.46 -31.72
N GLU A 475 -16.40 16.41 -30.52
CA GLU A 475 -15.65 16.64 -29.27
C GLU A 475 -14.55 15.59 -29.11
N ALA A 476 -14.84 14.31 -29.37
CA ALA A 476 -13.85 13.25 -29.34
C ALA A 476 -12.67 13.54 -30.26
N LEU A 477 -12.93 13.91 -31.51
CA LEU A 477 -11.90 14.27 -32.49
C LEU A 477 -11.11 15.52 -32.06
N GLU A 478 -11.77 16.53 -31.48
CA GLU A 478 -11.09 17.72 -30.94
C GLU A 478 -10.07 17.33 -29.87
N LYS A 479 -10.46 16.50 -28.89
CA LYS A 479 -9.56 16.08 -27.79
C LYS A 479 -8.44 15.17 -28.28
N LEU A 480 -8.73 14.24 -29.21
CA LEU A 480 -7.71 13.38 -29.80
C LEU A 480 -6.70 14.17 -30.65
N ARG A 481 -7.14 15.19 -31.40
CA ARG A 481 -6.20 16.11 -32.11
C ARG A 481 -5.34 16.89 -31.14
N ALA A 482 -5.90 17.37 -30.03
CA ALA A 482 -5.13 18.03 -28.97
C ALA A 482 -4.12 17.07 -28.34
N ALA A 483 -4.47 15.80 -28.14
CA ALA A 483 -3.55 14.76 -27.67
C ALA A 483 -2.42 14.52 -28.68
N ALA A 484 -2.73 14.41 -29.98
CA ALA A 484 -1.76 14.24 -31.05
C ALA A 484 -0.76 15.41 -31.14
N ALA A 485 -1.21 16.63 -30.84
CA ALA A 485 -0.34 17.80 -30.78
C ALA A 485 0.65 17.77 -29.60
N LEU A 486 0.34 17.05 -28.52
CA LEU A 486 1.27 16.82 -27.42
C LEU A 486 2.22 15.66 -27.72
N GLU A 487 1.68 14.53 -28.16
CA GLU A 487 2.43 13.33 -28.49
C GLU A 487 1.86 12.69 -29.75
N ASN A 488 2.61 12.78 -30.84
CA ASN A 488 2.20 12.22 -32.14
C ASN A 488 2.47 10.71 -32.19
N THR A 489 1.50 9.91 -31.76
CA THR A 489 1.63 8.44 -31.61
C THR A 489 0.69 7.68 -32.56
N ALA A 490 1.06 6.44 -32.92
CA ALA A 490 0.19 5.53 -33.68
C ALA A 490 -1.15 5.30 -32.94
N HIS A 491 -1.13 5.27 -31.62
CA HIS A 491 -2.32 5.06 -30.79
C HIS A 491 -3.38 6.14 -31.01
N VAL A 492 -3.01 7.43 -30.93
CA VAL A 492 -3.99 8.52 -31.05
C VAL A 492 -4.55 8.63 -32.46
N HIS A 493 -3.73 8.39 -33.51
CA HIS A 493 -4.19 8.37 -34.88
C HIS A 493 -5.11 7.17 -35.16
N ALA A 494 -4.82 6.01 -34.60
CA ALA A 494 -5.70 4.86 -34.68
C ALA A 494 -7.07 5.13 -34.01
N LEU A 495 -7.10 5.83 -32.88
CA LEU A 495 -8.34 6.25 -32.22
C LEU A 495 -9.11 7.28 -33.05
N MET A 496 -8.45 8.28 -33.68
CA MET A 496 -9.11 9.20 -34.60
C MET A 496 -9.71 8.45 -35.82
N GLY A 497 -8.96 7.51 -36.38
CA GLY A 497 -9.46 6.64 -37.46
C GLY A 497 -10.68 5.81 -37.05
N MET A 498 -10.69 5.29 -35.81
CA MET A 498 -11.85 4.60 -35.23
C MET A 498 -13.08 5.53 -35.13
N VAL A 499 -12.91 6.75 -34.63
CA VAL A 499 -14.01 7.71 -34.45
C VAL A 499 -14.56 8.16 -35.84
N TYR A 500 -13.68 8.47 -36.80
CA TYR A 500 -14.10 8.77 -38.18
C TYR A 500 -14.85 7.60 -38.82
N GLY A 501 -14.38 6.36 -38.58
CA GLY A 501 -15.05 5.16 -39.06
C GLY A 501 -16.48 5.02 -38.52
N LYS A 502 -16.71 5.30 -37.24
CA LYS A 502 -18.06 5.33 -36.65
C LYS A 502 -18.98 6.39 -37.25
N GLN A 503 -18.43 7.52 -37.69
CA GLN A 503 -19.15 8.56 -38.41
C GLN A 503 -19.35 8.23 -39.89
N ASN A 504 -18.90 7.07 -40.38
CA ASN A 504 -18.89 6.68 -41.82
C ASN A 504 -18.02 7.62 -42.70
N ARG A 505 -17.09 8.37 -42.12
CA ARG A 505 -16.12 9.25 -42.78
C ARG A 505 -14.88 8.43 -43.19
N ARG A 506 -15.08 7.57 -44.18
CA ARG A 506 -14.12 6.48 -44.53
C ARG A 506 -12.77 6.99 -44.99
N GLU A 507 -12.74 8.05 -45.81
CA GLU A 507 -11.48 8.59 -46.33
C GLU A 507 -10.62 9.19 -45.24
N GLU A 508 -11.22 9.95 -44.32
CA GLU A 508 -10.50 10.51 -43.16
C GLU A 508 -10.03 9.39 -42.22
N ALA A 509 -10.89 8.40 -41.99
CA ALA A 509 -10.53 7.26 -41.18
C ALA A 509 -9.29 6.51 -41.71
N LEU A 510 -9.28 6.20 -43.02
CA LEU A 510 -8.16 5.51 -43.66
C LEU A 510 -6.88 6.37 -43.67
N ARG A 511 -7.00 7.69 -43.86
CA ARG A 511 -5.84 8.61 -43.76
C ARG A 511 -5.21 8.58 -42.38
N GLU A 512 -6.01 8.68 -41.34
CA GLU A 512 -5.48 8.63 -39.94
C GLU A 512 -4.84 7.26 -39.64
N LEU A 513 -5.47 6.16 -40.09
CA LEU A 513 -4.94 4.82 -39.91
C LEU A 513 -3.66 4.57 -40.72
N GLU A 514 -3.49 5.23 -41.86
CA GLU A 514 -2.23 5.20 -42.61
C GLU A 514 -1.12 5.95 -41.86
N ILE A 515 -1.42 7.10 -41.23
CA ILE A 515 -0.49 7.81 -40.38
C ILE A 515 -0.09 6.89 -39.19
N ALA A 516 -1.06 6.25 -38.55
CA ALA A 516 -0.80 5.31 -37.47
C ALA A 516 0.14 4.16 -37.89
N ALA A 517 -0.12 3.56 -39.08
CA ALA A 517 0.72 2.48 -39.61
C ALA A 517 2.15 2.94 -39.95
N ARG A 518 2.34 4.20 -40.35
CA ARG A 518 3.68 4.78 -40.58
C ARG A 518 4.44 5.07 -39.29
N LEU A 519 3.72 5.54 -38.25
CA LEU A 519 4.32 5.86 -36.95
C LEU A 519 4.74 4.59 -36.18
N ASP A 520 3.87 3.57 -36.17
CA ASP A 520 4.21 2.25 -35.61
C ASP A 520 3.57 1.11 -36.46
N PRO A 521 4.35 0.50 -37.37
CA PRO A 521 3.88 -0.62 -38.19
C PRO A 521 3.54 -1.88 -37.39
N ARG A 522 3.88 -1.93 -36.09
CA ARG A 522 3.63 -3.07 -35.21
C ARG A 522 2.42 -2.87 -34.29
N PHE A 523 1.77 -1.72 -34.33
CA PHE A 523 0.57 -1.45 -33.53
C PHE A 523 -0.64 -2.17 -34.12
N SER A 524 -0.98 -3.34 -33.58
CA SER A 524 -2.00 -4.25 -34.14
C SER A 524 -3.39 -3.64 -34.29
N MET A 525 -3.78 -2.70 -33.38
CA MET A 525 -5.09 -2.05 -33.43
C MET A 525 -5.31 -1.19 -34.68
N THR A 526 -4.25 -0.65 -35.28
CA THR A 526 -4.35 0.06 -36.59
C THR A 526 -5.00 -0.84 -37.63
N TYR A 527 -4.55 -2.08 -37.74
CA TYR A 527 -5.05 -3.04 -38.73
C TYR A 527 -6.44 -3.56 -38.36
N VAL A 528 -6.77 -3.67 -37.07
CA VAL A 528 -8.13 -3.99 -36.62
C VAL A 528 -9.11 -2.92 -37.10
N TYR A 529 -8.80 -1.64 -36.87
CA TYR A 529 -9.69 -0.55 -37.28
C TYR A 529 -9.77 -0.41 -38.81
N ARG A 530 -8.69 -0.63 -39.57
CA ARG A 530 -8.75 -0.70 -41.05
C ARG A 530 -9.65 -1.84 -41.51
N GLY A 531 -9.51 -3.02 -40.91
CA GLY A 531 -10.38 -4.16 -41.16
C GLY A 531 -11.85 -3.86 -40.91
N ASN A 532 -12.18 -3.19 -39.79
CA ASN A 532 -13.54 -2.78 -39.47
C ASN A 532 -14.12 -1.84 -40.57
N ILE A 533 -13.32 -0.88 -41.05
CA ILE A 533 -13.75 0.04 -42.13
C ILE A 533 -13.97 -0.71 -43.43
N HIS A 534 -13.07 -1.61 -43.82
CA HIS A 534 -13.23 -2.41 -45.03
C HIS A 534 -14.47 -3.32 -44.94
N LEU A 535 -14.73 -3.94 -43.82
CA LEU A 535 -15.88 -4.80 -43.59
C LEU A 535 -17.18 -4.01 -43.70
N ALA A 536 -17.26 -2.84 -43.04
CA ALA A 536 -18.40 -1.93 -43.10
C ALA A 536 -18.61 -1.35 -44.53
N SER A 537 -17.56 -1.35 -45.36
CA SER A 537 -17.62 -0.90 -46.75
C SER A 537 -17.99 -2.02 -47.73
N GLY A 538 -18.33 -3.21 -47.24
CA GLY A 538 -18.69 -4.34 -48.12
C GLY A 538 -17.47 -4.99 -48.79
N ASN A 539 -16.26 -4.80 -48.28
CA ASN A 539 -15.04 -5.42 -48.82
C ASN A 539 -14.45 -6.43 -47.81
N PRO A 540 -15.09 -7.61 -47.66
CA PRO A 540 -14.66 -8.60 -46.69
C PRO A 540 -13.29 -9.23 -47.01
N GLN A 541 -12.84 -9.23 -48.28
CA GLN A 541 -11.52 -9.71 -48.67
C GLN A 541 -10.42 -8.82 -48.07
N ALA A 542 -10.52 -7.50 -48.24
CA ALA A 542 -9.60 -6.54 -47.69
C ALA A 542 -9.64 -6.57 -46.14
N ALA A 543 -10.84 -6.64 -45.56
CA ALA A 543 -11.00 -6.77 -44.11
C ALA A 543 -10.27 -7.99 -43.54
N ARG A 544 -10.43 -9.15 -44.21
CA ARG A 544 -9.74 -10.40 -43.83
C ARG A 544 -8.22 -10.24 -43.81
N ALA A 545 -7.66 -9.59 -44.84
CA ALA A 545 -6.21 -9.38 -44.91
C ALA A 545 -5.71 -8.51 -43.76
N GLU A 546 -6.43 -7.43 -43.40
CA GLU A 546 -6.06 -6.56 -42.29
C GLU A 546 -6.17 -7.26 -40.94
N TYR A 547 -7.22 -8.06 -40.67
CA TYR A 547 -7.33 -8.82 -39.44
C TYR A 547 -6.27 -9.90 -39.31
N LEU A 548 -5.88 -10.58 -40.38
CA LEU A 548 -4.77 -11.52 -40.39
C LEU A 548 -3.46 -10.80 -40.00
N ARG A 549 -3.22 -9.62 -40.59
CA ARG A 549 -2.07 -8.80 -40.25
C ARG A 549 -2.07 -8.40 -38.78
N ALA A 550 -3.22 -8.01 -38.21
CA ALA A 550 -3.35 -7.71 -36.77
C ALA A 550 -3.01 -8.94 -35.91
N LEU A 551 -3.42 -10.14 -36.31
CA LEU A 551 -3.14 -11.40 -35.58
C LEU A 551 -1.69 -11.87 -35.71
N GLU A 552 -1.01 -11.57 -36.83
CA GLU A 552 0.44 -11.79 -36.95
C GLU A 552 1.22 -10.96 -35.93
N LEU A 553 0.78 -9.72 -35.69
CA LEU A 553 1.39 -8.80 -34.75
C LEU A 553 1.04 -9.10 -33.30
N ASP A 554 -0.23 -9.46 -33.05
CA ASP A 554 -0.75 -9.85 -31.74
C ASP A 554 -1.71 -11.05 -31.87
N PRO A 555 -1.19 -12.29 -31.73
CA PRO A 555 -2.03 -13.49 -31.84
C PRO A 555 -3.14 -13.60 -30.81
N ARG A 556 -3.14 -12.77 -29.76
CA ARG A 556 -4.18 -12.77 -28.72
C ARG A 556 -5.23 -11.69 -28.92
N ASN A 557 -5.12 -10.87 -29.93
CA ASN A 557 -6.08 -9.79 -30.19
C ASN A 557 -7.47 -10.38 -30.47
N THR A 558 -8.35 -10.27 -29.48
CA THR A 558 -9.73 -10.81 -29.54
C THR A 558 -10.58 -10.08 -30.56
N ALA A 559 -10.39 -8.74 -30.70
CA ALA A 559 -11.10 -7.94 -31.67
C ALA A 559 -10.73 -8.35 -33.11
N ALA A 560 -9.43 -8.61 -33.37
CA ALA A 560 -8.98 -9.10 -34.66
C ALA A 560 -9.56 -10.49 -35.01
N ARG A 561 -9.61 -11.41 -34.01
CA ARG A 561 -10.22 -12.75 -34.23
C ARG A 561 -11.71 -12.67 -34.55
N GLU A 562 -12.43 -11.83 -33.80
CA GLU A 562 -13.86 -11.63 -34.02
C GLU A 562 -14.11 -11.00 -35.37
N GLY A 563 -13.37 -9.94 -35.75
CA GLY A 563 -13.46 -9.30 -37.05
C GLY A 563 -13.11 -10.26 -38.19
N LEU A 564 -12.08 -11.11 -38.03
CA LEU A 564 -11.73 -12.14 -39.01
C LEU A 564 -12.88 -13.13 -39.23
N ARG A 565 -13.49 -13.61 -38.15
CA ARG A 565 -14.66 -14.52 -38.24
C ARG A 565 -15.82 -13.89 -38.99
N GLN A 566 -16.11 -12.61 -38.74
CA GLN A 566 -17.16 -11.86 -39.45
C GLN A 566 -16.83 -11.67 -40.94
N ALA A 567 -15.59 -11.33 -41.27
CA ALA A 567 -15.15 -11.19 -42.66
C ALA A 567 -15.22 -12.53 -43.40
N GLU A 568 -14.83 -13.64 -42.81
CA GLU A 568 -14.93 -14.98 -43.40
C GLU A 568 -16.38 -15.44 -43.55
N ALA A 569 -17.27 -15.09 -42.63
CA ALA A 569 -18.70 -15.36 -42.76
C ALA A 569 -19.31 -14.60 -43.94
N ALA A 570 -18.92 -13.33 -44.16
CA ALA A 570 -19.37 -12.51 -45.28
C ALA A 570 -18.83 -12.97 -46.64
N LEU A 571 -17.79 -13.79 -46.66
CA LEU A 571 -17.22 -14.39 -47.89
C LEU A 571 -17.84 -15.74 -48.28
N ARG A 572 -18.62 -16.36 -47.38
CA ARG A 572 -19.30 -17.61 -47.72
C ARG A 572 -20.46 -17.31 -48.63
N PRO A 573 -20.65 -18.08 -49.71
CA PRO A 573 -21.84 -17.95 -50.53
C PRO A 573 -23.08 -18.19 -49.68
N ALA A 574 -24.13 -17.41 -49.91
CA ALA A 574 -25.41 -17.64 -49.25
C ALA A 574 -25.88 -19.07 -49.56
N PRO A 575 -26.43 -19.80 -48.58
CA PRO A 575 -26.86 -21.18 -48.76
C PRO A 575 -27.94 -21.34 -49.80
#